data_224701804efe1098ca6bca5588207369
#
_entry.id   224701804efe1098ca6bca5588207369
#
_cell.length_a   1.000
_cell.length_b   1.000
_cell.length_c   1.000
_cell.angle_alpha   90.00
_cell.angle_beta   90.00
_cell.angle_gamma   90.00
#
_symmetry.space_group_name_H-M   'P 1'
#
loop_
_entity.id
_entity.type
_entity.pdbx_description
1 polymer ?
#
loop_
_entity_poly.entity_id
_entity_poly.type
_entity_poly.pdbx_seq_one_letter_code
_entity_poly.pdbx_strand_id
1 'polypeptide(L)'
;MRYLSLEWIEALRDQVAANSDLSALSKDHEIHITQVVTDGPEGTVTYHLSVGNGTASFGAGPAANENVRMEQSWDTAVAVATGQTNAQDVFIKGDVRITGDVQRLIASEPVFAVLDSVFEDVRSRTVYS
;
A
#
# COMPACT_ATOMS: atom_id res chain seq x y z
N MET A 1 17.55 -0.46 0.21
CA MET A 1 16.59 -1.43 0.82
C MET A 1 16.01 -2.32 -0.27
N ARG A 2 15.75 -3.56 0.06
CA ARG A 2 15.05 -4.44 -0.88
C ARG A 2 13.55 -4.23 -0.76
N TYR A 3 12.88 -4.18 -1.91
CA TYR A 3 11.43 -4.00 -1.97
C TYR A 3 10.71 -5.11 -1.20
N LEU A 4 9.75 -4.72 -0.39
CA LEU A 4 8.94 -5.60 0.47
C LEU A 4 9.74 -6.34 1.56
N SER A 5 10.99 -5.95 1.80
CA SER A 5 11.74 -6.45 2.96
C SER A 5 11.19 -5.82 4.24
N LEU A 6 11.53 -6.41 5.38
CA LEU A 6 11.13 -5.83 6.67
C LEU A 6 11.68 -4.41 6.84
N GLU A 7 12.91 -4.16 6.38
CA GLU A 7 13.52 -2.84 6.40
C GLU A 7 12.70 -1.82 5.61
N TRP A 8 12.23 -2.21 4.41
CA TRP A 8 11.39 -1.38 3.56
C TRP A 8 10.05 -1.06 4.24
N ILE A 9 9.42 -2.09 4.83
CA ILE A 9 8.15 -1.93 5.55
C ILE A 9 8.32 -1.00 6.75
N GLU A 10 9.40 -1.14 7.51
CA GLU A 10 9.67 -0.28 8.66
C GLU A 10 9.95 1.16 8.26
N ALA A 11 10.67 1.38 7.15
CA ALA A 11 10.92 2.72 6.62
C ALA A 11 9.62 3.43 6.25
N LEU A 12 8.69 2.71 5.59
CA LEU A 12 7.38 3.26 5.25
C LEU A 12 6.50 3.45 6.48
N ARG A 13 6.56 2.54 7.44
CA ARG A 13 5.82 2.67 8.69
C ARG A 13 6.16 4.00 9.38
N ASP A 14 7.42 4.33 9.47
CA ASP A 14 7.86 5.55 10.13
C ASP A 14 7.41 6.80 9.36
N GLN A 15 7.51 6.78 8.03
CA GLN A 15 7.08 7.90 7.20
C GLN A 15 5.57 8.10 7.21
N VAL A 16 4.80 7.01 7.15
CA VAL A 16 3.34 7.08 7.21
C VAL A 16 2.88 7.62 8.56
N ALA A 17 3.46 7.14 9.66
CA ALA A 17 3.10 7.57 11.00
C ALA A 17 3.42 9.05 11.24
N ALA A 18 4.48 9.56 10.61
CA ALA A 18 4.92 10.95 10.76
C ALA A 18 4.26 11.91 9.76
N ASN A 19 3.53 11.41 8.77
CA ASN A 19 2.96 12.23 7.70
C ASN A 19 1.73 13.00 8.19
N SER A 20 1.84 14.33 8.22
CA SER A 20 0.76 15.19 8.72
C SER A 20 -0.45 15.23 7.79
N ASP A 21 -0.24 15.08 6.48
CA ASP A 21 -1.34 15.08 5.50
C ASP A 21 -2.19 13.82 5.65
N LEU A 22 -1.56 12.67 5.87
CA LEU A 22 -2.29 11.43 6.15
C LEU A 22 -3.05 11.51 7.46
N SER A 23 -2.45 12.06 8.48
CA SER A 23 -3.10 12.27 9.78
C SER A 23 -4.33 13.17 9.65
N ALA A 24 -4.22 14.25 8.87
CA ALA A 24 -5.34 15.15 8.62
C ALA A 24 -6.48 14.45 7.84
N LEU A 25 -6.13 13.73 6.78
CA LEU A 25 -7.11 12.98 5.96
C LEU A 25 -7.79 11.87 6.75
N SER A 26 -7.11 11.28 7.73
CA SER A 26 -7.66 10.20 8.54
C SER A 26 -8.83 10.62 9.42
N LYS A 27 -9.07 11.91 9.59
CA LYS A 27 -10.24 12.43 10.30
C LYS A 27 -11.51 12.28 9.48
N ASP A 28 -11.39 12.31 8.16
CA ASP A 28 -12.53 12.28 7.23
C ASP A 28 -12.60 10.95 6.45
N HIS A 29 -11.55 10.15 6.50
CA HIS A 29 -11.46 8.89 5.77
C HIS A 29 -11.03 7.77 6.72
N GLU A 30 -11.72 6.65 6.65
CA GLU A 30 -11.32 5.44 7.36
C GLU A 30 -11.22 4.30 6.37
N ILE A 31 -10.04 3.70 6.26
CA ILE A 31 -9.85 2.52 5.42
C ILE A 31 -8.73 1.66 5.99
N HIS A 32 -8.97 0.35 6.01
CA HIS A 32 -8.02 -0.66 6.47
C HIS A 32 -7.79 -1.65 5.33
N ILE A 33 -6.60 -1.64 4.76
CA ILE A 33 -6.24 -2.41 3.57
C ILE A 33 -5.17 -3.44 3.93
N THR A 34 -5.41 -4.69 3.50
CA THR A 34 -4.39 -5.73 3.49
C THR A 34 -3.87 -5.89 2.07
N GLN A 35 -2.56 -5.87 1.92
CA GLN A 35 -1.88 -6.11 0.65
C GLN A 35 -1.19 -7.46 0.72
N VAL A 36 -1.42 -8.31 -0.29
CA VAL A 36 -0.74 -9.60 -0.42
C VAL A 36 0.00 -9.60 -1.75
N VAL A 37 1.31 -9.81 -1.70
CA VAL A 37 2.16 -9.92 -2.89
C VAL A 37 2.73 -11.33 -2.95
N THR A 38 2.39 -12.06 -4.01
CA THR A 38 2.80 -13.45 -4.20
C THR A 38 3.98 -13.55 -5.15
N ASP A 39 4.66 -14.70 -5.14
CA ASP A 39 5.73 -15.04 -6.08
C ASP A 39 6.95 -14.11 -6.01
N GLY A 40 7.19 -13.51 -4.85
CA GLY A 40 8.38 -12.71 -4.62
C GLY A 40 9.62 -13.55 -4.39
N PRO A 41 10.81 -12.90 -4.34
CA PRO A 41 12.07 -13.61 -4.13
C PRO A 41 12.12 -14.40 -2.83
N GLU A 42 11.38 -13.98 -1.82
CA GLU A 42 11.32 -14.63 -0.51
C GLU A 42 9.94 -15.22 -0.23
N GLY A 43 9.11 -15.39 -1.28
CA GLY A 43 7.76 -15.94 -1.16
C GLY A 43 6.69 -14.86 -1.07
N THR A 44 5.59 -15.18 -0.39
CA THR A 44 4.46 -14.27 -0.23
C THR A 44 4.71 -13.29 0.91
N VAL A 45 4.47 -12.00 0.64
CA VAL A 45 4.59 -10.93 1.63
C VAL A 45 3.21 -10.32 1.86
N THR A 46 2.82 -10.18 3.12
CA THR A 46 1.58 -9.51 3.52
C THR A 46 1.93 -8.30 4.35
N TYR A 47 1.33 -7.16 4.01
CA TYR A 47 1.48 -5.92 4.77
C TYR A 47 0.16 -5.15 4.77
N HIS A 48 0.08 -4.11 5.58
CA HIS A 48 -1.18 -3.38 5.72
C HIS A 48 -0.98 -1.88 5.78
N LEU A 49 -2.04 -1.16 5.40
CA LEU A 49 -2.19 0.26 5.63
C LEU A 49 -3.52 0.46 6.36
N SER A 50 -3.50 1.17 7.48
CA SER A 50 -4.70 1.54 8.23
C SER A 50 -4.74 3.05 8.40
N VAL A 51 -5.85 3.66 8.01
CA VAL A 51 -6.08 5.10 8.12
C VAL A 51 -7.44 5.30 8.79
N GLY A 52 -7.48 6.16 9.80
CA GLY A 52 -8.73 6.48 10.50
C GLY A 52 -8.47 7.09 11.86
N ASN A 53 -9.47 7.76 12.41
CA ASN A 53 -9.47 8.33 13.76
C ASN A 53 -8.28 9.26 14.04
N GLY A 54 -7.84 10.02 13.04
CA GLY A 54 -6.73 10.95 13.18
C GLY A 54 -5.36 10.30 13.10
N THR A 55 -5.25 9.02 12.75
CA THR A 55 -3.99 8.30 12.67
C THR A 55 -3.85 7.54 11.36
N ALA A 56 -2.60 7.30 10.96
CA ALA A 56 -2.28 6.43 9.84
C ALA A 56 -1.17 5.47 10.28
N SER A 57 -1.28 4.21 9.90
CA SER A 57 -0.29 3.20 10.25
C SER A 57 -0.01 2.28 9.05
N PHE A 58 1.20 1.75 9.01
CA PHE A 58 1.69 0.85 7.99
C PHE A 58 2.56 -0.20 8.67
N GLY A 59 2.45 -1.44 8.28
CA GLY A 59 3.24 -2.48 8.91
C GLY A 59 3.10 -3.84 8.26
N ALA A 60 3.85 -4.81 8.78
CA ALA A 60 3.81 -6.19 8.31
C ALA A 60 2.55 -6.90 8.82
N GLY A 61 2.07 -7.87 8.03
CA GLY A 61 0.89 -8.66 8.36
C GLY A 61 -0.41 -8.03 7.91
N PRO A 62 -1.55 -8.70 8.13
CA PRO A 62 -2.84 -8.20 7.69
C PRO A 62 -3.33 -7.05 8.57
N ALA A 63 -4.20 -6.21 8.00
CA ALA A 63 -4.83 -5.13 8.74
C ALA A 63 -5.84 -5.69 9.76
N ALA A 64 -5.87 -5.10 10.95
CA ALA A 64 -6.97 -5.33 11.88
C ALA A 64 -8.21 -4.64 11.30
N ASN A 65 -9.37 -5.29 11.40
CA ASN A 65 -10.63 -4.76 10.86
C ASN A 65 -10.56 -4.45 9.34
N GLU A 66 -9.95 -5.32 8.59
CA GLU A 66 -9.76 -5.19 7.15
C GLU A 66 -11.07 -4.84 6.43
N ASN A 67 -11.07 -3.74 5.65
CA ASN A 67 -12.18 -3.35 4.76
C ASN A 67 -11.95 -3.86 3.35
N VAL A 68 -10.69 -3.87 2.91
CA VAL A 68 -10.28 -4.19 1.55
C VAL A 68 -9.05 -5.09 1.61
N ARG A 69 -9.02 -6.09 0.74
CA ARG A 69 -7.84 -6.93 0.53
C ARG A 69 -7.45 -6.85 -0.95
N MET A 70 -6.17 -6.61 -1.19
CA MET A 70 -5.61 -6.56 -2.55
C MET A 70 -4.55 -7.64 -2.69
N GLU A 71 -4.65 -8.46 -3.74
CA GLU A 71 -3.68 -9.51 -4.04
C GLU A 71 -3.11 -9.31 -5.43
N GLN A 72 -1.79 -9.44 -5.56
CA GLN A 72 -1.07 -9.27 -6.80
C GLN A 72 0.22 -10.05 -6.79
N SER A 73 0.77 -10.34 -7.98
CA SER A 73 2.08 -10.97 -8.08
C SER A 73 3.20 -9.96 -7.84
N TRP A 74 4.38 -10.49 -7.57
CA TRP A 74 5.60 -9.66 -7.43
C TRP A 74 5.83 -8.82 -8.69
N ASP A 75 5.72 -9.43 -9.88
CA ASP A 75 5.95 -8.73 -11.14
C ASP A 75 5.00 -7.54 -11.31
N THR A 76 3.72 -7.74 -10.99
CA THR A 76 2.72 -6.67 -11.05
C THR A 76 3.03 -5.57 -10.03
N ALA A 77 3.37 -5.94 -8.80
CA ALA A 77 3.68 -4.99 -7.74
C ALA A 77 4.91 -4.14 -8.11
N VAL A 78 5.95 -4.75 -8.64
CA VAL A 78 7.16 -4.05 -9.09
C VAL A 78 6.85 -3.12 -10.25
N ALA A 79 6.05 -3.55 -11.22
CA ALA A 79 5.68 -2.72 -12.37
C ALA A 79 4.93 -1.45 -11.93
N VAL A 80 4.02 -1.57 -10.99
CA VAL A 80 3.31 -0.41 -10.43
C VAL A 80 4.28 0.48 -9.63
N ALA A 81 5.08 -0.12 -8.76
CA ALA A 81 5.99 0.63 -7.89
C ALA A 81 7.07 1.38 -8.66
N THR A 82 7.50 0.86 -9.82
CA THR A 82 8.54 1.49 -10.65
C THR A 82 7.97 2.42 -11.74
N GLY A 83 6.65 2.56 -11.81
CA GLY A 83 6.01 3.44 -12.77
C GLY A 83 5.87 2.87 -14.18
N GLN A 84 6.10 1.56 -14.38
CA GLN A 84 5.92 0.92 -15.69
C GLN A 84 4.44 0.79 -16.06
N THR A 85 3.57 0.73 -15.06
CA THR A 85 2.13 0.73 -15.22
C THR A 85 1.53 1.42 -13.98
N ASN A 86 0.22 1.50 -13.90
CA ASN A 86 -0.45 2.09 -12.75
C ASN A 86 -1.49 1.13 -12.16
N ALA A 87 -1.93 1.43 -10.94
CA ALA A 87 -2.85 0.57 -10.21
C ALA A 87 -4.19 0.40 -10.93
N GLN A 88 -4.67 1.43 -11.61
CA GLN A 88 -5.93 1.37 -12.34
C GLN A 88 -5.85 0.40 -13.51
N ASP A 89 -4.78 0.47 -14.31
CA ASP A 89 -4.60 -0.41 -15.46
C ASP A 89 -4.48 -1.88 -15.06
N VAL A 90 -3.72 -2.18 -14.01
CA VAL A 90 -3.56 -3.57 -13.55
C VAL A 90 -4.87 -4.11 -12.96
N PHE A 91 -5.68 -3.25 -12.34
CA PHE A 91 -6.99 -3.65 -11.86
C PHE A 91 -7.93 -3.99 -13.02
N ILE A 92 -7.97 -3.15 -14.06
CA ILE A 92 -8.81 -3.38 -15.24
C ILE A 92 -8.44 -4.68 -15.95
N LYS A 93 -7.14 -4.97 -16.03
CA LYS A 93 -6.64 -6.22 -16.66
C LYS A 93 -6.87 -7.45 -15.78
N GLY A 94 -7.23 -7.29 -14.52
CA GLY A 94 -7.40 -8.39 -13.59
C GLY A 94 -6.10 -8.89 -12.97
N ASP A 95 -5.01 -8.15 -13.10
CA ASP A 95 -3.71 -8.50 -12.52
C ASP A 95 -3.66 -8.25 -11.02
N VAL A 96 -4.55 -7.39 -10.51
CA VAL A 96 -4.75 -7.16 -9.09
C VAL A 96 -6.15 -7.62 -8.72
N ARG A 97 -6.27 -8.51 -7.75
CA ARG A 97 -7.56 -8.94 -7.22
C ARG A 97 -7.91 -8.08 -6.02
N ILE A 98 -9.05 -7.41 -6.07
CA ILE A 98 -9.54 -6.58 -4.98
C ILE A 98 -10.82 -7.19 -4.44
N THR A 99 -10.85 -7.43 -3.12
CA THR A 99 -12.04 -7.94 -2.43
C THR A 99 -12.39 -7.01 -1.27
N GLY A 100 -13.68 -6.94 -0.91
CA GLY A 100 -14.16 -6.11 0.18
C GLY A 100 -14.87 -4.86 -0.31
N ASP A 101 -14.74 -3.77 0.45
CA ASP A 101 -15.47 -2.51 0.23
C ASP A 101 -14.78 -1.64 -0.83
N VAL A 102 -15.03 -1.94 -2.09
CA VAL A 102 -14.44 -1.22 -3.23
C VAL A 102 -14.87 0.25 -3.25
N GLN A 103 -16.10 0.56 -2.83
CA GLN A 103 -16.58 1.94 -2.81
C GLN A 103 -15.81 2.78 -1.79
N ARG A 104 -15.48 2.20 -0.64
CA ARG A 104 -14.64 2.86 0.35
C ARG A 104 -13.23 3.11 -0.20
N LEU A 105 -12.71 2.16 -0.96
CA LEU A 105 -11.42 2.30 -1.63
C LEU A 105 -11.42 3.50 -2.57
N ILE A 106 -12.46 3.63 -3.40
CA ILE A 106 -12.61 4.76 -4.34
C ILE A 106 -12.75 6.09 -3.59
N ALA A 107 -13.53 6.11 -2.52
CA ALA A 107 -13.74 7.29 -1.71
C ALA A 107 -12.47 7.75 -0.98
N SER A 108 -11.49 6.87 -0.83
CA SER A 108 -10.23 7.15 -0.15
C SER A 108 -9.11 7.61 -1.11
N GLU A 109 -9.44 7.99 -2.34
CA GLU A 109 -8.46 8.45 -3.33
C GLU A 109 -7.49 9.51 -2.80
N PRO A 110 -7.94 10.54 -2.03
CA PRO A 110 -7.00 11.53 -1.50
C PRO A 110 -5.92 10.92 -0.60
N VAL A 111 -6.24 9.85 0.12
CA VAL A 111 -5.26 9.12 0.95
C VAL A 111 -4.19 8.50 0.06
N PHE A 112 -4.59 7.87 -1.05
CA PHE A 112 -3.65 7.22 -1.96
C PHE A 112 -2.76 8.22 -2.69
N ALA A 113 -3.28 9.42 -3.00
CA ALA A 113 -2.48 10.48 -3.62
C ALA A 113 -1.32 10.91 -2.70
N VAL A 114 -1.58 11.03 -1.41
CA VAL A 114 -0.52 11.34 -0.43
C VAL A 114 0.44 10.17 -0.27
N LEU A 115 -0.07 8.93 -0.25
CA LEU A 115 0.76 7.73 -0.17
C LEU A 115 1.73 7.61 -1.34
N ASP A 116 1.31 7.96 -2.55
CA ASP A 116 2.19 7.96 -3.70
C ASP A 116 3.43 8.83 -3.48
N SER A 117 3.26 10.00 -2.86
CA SER A 117 4.37 10.88 -2.51
C SER A 117 5.31 10.23 -1.49
N VAL A 118 4.76 9.54 -0.51
CA VAL A 118 5.56 8.82 0.50
C VAL A 118 6.35 7.68 -0.15
N PHE A 119 5.71 6.90 -1.02
CA PHE A 119 6.38 5.82 -1.74
C PHE A 119 7.46 6.34 -2.67
N GLU A 120 7.25 7.48 -3.30
CA GLU A 120 8.24 8.09 -4.19
C GLU A 120 9.53 8.44 -3.45
N ASP A 121 9.42 8.96 -2.23
CA ASP A 121 10.59 9.25 -1.40
C ASP A 121 11.40 7.98 -1.08
N VAL A 122 10.72 6.87 -0.84
CA VAL A 122 11.37 5.58 -0.52
C VAL A 122 11.88 4.89 -1.79
N ARG A 123 11.22 5.13 -2.93
CA ARG A 123 11.55 4.48 -4.21
C ARG A 123 13.01 4.66 -4.59
N SER A 124 13.56 5.85 -4.40
CA SER A 124 14.96 6.14 -4.76
C SER A 124 15.97 5.33 -3.94
N ARG A 125 15.56 4.79 -2.80
CA ARG A 125 16.39 3.99 -1.88
C ARG A 125 16.05 2.51 -1.94
N THR A 126 15.20 2.09 -2.88
CA THR A 126 14.65 0.73 -2.93
C THR A 126 15.23 -0.02 -4.13
N VAL A 127 15.61 -1.27 -3.90
CA VAL A 127 16.09 -2.21 -4.93
C VAL A 127 14.97 -3.20 -5.23
N TYR A 128 14.58 -3.30 -6.50
CA TYR A 128 13.46 -4.15 -6.95
C TYR A 128 13.98 -5.45 -7.59
N SER A 129 14.74 -6.21 -6.85
CA SER A 129 15.30 -7.47 -7.38
C SER A 129 15.22 -8.61 -6.37
#